data_f0c5ebd6fc8ae29b3e3b610c1233cc17
#
_entry.id   f0c5ebd6fc8ae29b3e3b610c1233cc17
#
_cell.length_a   1.000
_cell.length_b   1.000
_cell.length_c   1.000
_cell.angle_alpha   90.00
_cell.angle_beta   90.00
_cell.angle_gamma   90.00
#
_symmetry.space_group_name_H-M   'P 1'
#
loop_
_entity.id
_entity.type
_entity.pdbx_description
1 polymer ?
#
loop_
_entity_poly.entity_id
_entity_poly.type
_entity_poly.pdbx_seq_one_letter_code
_entity_poly.pdbx_strand_id
1 'polypeptide(L)'
;MKRTAFGGTDPGKKRVNNEDALLLNDTLGLYAVADGIGGNEGGEVASRIAVETLGRAMPDLLGEKDRTPPVGRVRADDPSVSALREAVFLANRAIHQERSQNAALPNMGTTLTALLLRDKQAFIAHIGDSRAYLFRAGKLLQLTDDHSFVAEQVRAGTFTLEQARSSPYRHMITRALGIAKDAQAELTTRALKNDDRFLLCTDGLTEMVADAEISRVLASSSPQEAVQKLLAAANERGGVDNITAVVVWVVEV
;
A
#
# COMPACT_ATOMS: atom_id res chain seq x y z
N MET A 1 -8.15 -19.08 -10.34
CA MET A 1 -8.61 -17.96 -9.48
C MET A 1 -9.24 -16.89 -10.35
N LYS A 2 -10.51 -16.56 -10.12
CA LYS A 2 -11.24 -15.50 -10.82
C LYS A 2 -11.32 -14.27 -9.91
N ARG A 3 -10.91 -13.13 -10.42
CA ARG A 3 -10.92 -11.86 -9.66
C ARG A 3 -11.26 -10.69 -10.56
N THR A 4 -11.70 -9.60 -9.96
CA THR A 4 -11.90 -8.29 -10.61
C THR A 4 -11.28 -7.23 -9.73
N ALA A 5 -10.68 -6.23 -10.33
CA ALA A 5 -10.08 -5.12 -9.60
C ALA A 5 -10.41 -3.79 -10.27
N PHE A 6 -10.41 -2.74 -9.47
CA PHE A 6 -10.50 -1.37 -9.93
C PHE A 6 -9.71 -0.47 -8.98
N GLY A 7 -9.07 0.56 -9.51
CA GLY A 7 -8.35 1.56 -8.75
C GLY A 7 -8.65 2.95 -9.24
N GLY A 8 -8.54 3.91 -8.36
CA GLY A 8 -8.71 5.32 -8.65
C GLY A 8 -7.87 6.17 -7.71
N THR A 9 -7.49 7.34 -8.20
CA THR A 9 -6.78 8.36 -7.44
C THR A 9 -7.38 9.73 -7.74
N ASP A 10 -7.37 10.61 -6.76
CA ASP A 10 -7.91 11.96 -6.83
C ASP A 10 -7.00 12.91 -6.04
N PRO A 11 -6.65 14.10 -6.54
CA PRO A 11 -5.78 15.05 -5.82
C PRO A 11 -6.43 15.60 -4.54
N GLY A 12 -7.71 15.34 -4.33
CA GLY A 12 -8.46 15.98 -3.25
C GLY A 12 -8.84 17.42 -3.58
N LYS A 13 -9.29 18.16 -2.56
CA LYS A 13 -9.74 19.56 -2.73
C LYS A 13 -8.74 20.60 -2.25
N LYS A 14 -7.67 20.18 -1.58
CA LYS A 14 -6.70 21.07 -0.94
C LYS A 14 -5.31 21.00 -1.55
N ARG A 15 -4.96 19.90 -2.16
CA ARG A 15 -3.65 19.71 -2.82
C ARG A 15 -3.72 20.20 -4.26
N VAL A 16 -2.63 20.76 -4.75
CA VAL A 16 -2.49 21.18 -6.15
C VAL A 16 -2.03 20.00 -7.01
N ASN A 17 -1.09 19.22 -6.48
CA ASN A 17 -0.52 18.05 -7.13
C ASN A 17 -1.05 16.77 -6.49
N ASN A 18 -1.00 15.69 -7.24
CA ASN A 18 -1.28 14.36 -6.72
C ASN A 18 0.06 13.62 -6.59
N GLU A 19 0.49 13.40 -5.35
CA GLU A 19 1.73 12.68 -5.02
C GLU A 19 1.49 11.18 -4.80
N ASP A 20 0.25 10.74 -4.88
CA ASP A 20 -0.12 9.32 -4.84
C ASP A 20 0.13 8.61 -6.17
N ALA A 21 0.45 7.34 -6.09
CA ALA A 21 0.52 6.44 -7.24
C ALA A 21 -0.14 5.09 -6.95
N LEU A 22 -0.64 4.42 -8.01
CA LEU A 22 -1.22 3.09 -7.90
C LEU A 22 -0.74 2.16 -9.00
N LEU A 23 -0.79 0.86 -8.74
CA LEU A 23 -0.52 -0.22 -9.70
C LEU A 23 -1.70 -1.18 -9.76
N LEU A 24 -2.15 -1.48 -10.97
CA LEU A 24 -3.10 -2.53 -11.29
C LEU A 24 -2.50 -3.46 -12.34
N ASN A 25 -2.18 -4.67 -11.96
CA ASN A 25 -1.69 -5.70 -12.89
C ASN A 25 -2.48 -7.00 -12.68
N ASP A 26 -3.61 -7.11 -13.38
CA ASP A 26 -4.48 -8.28 -13.30
C ASP A 26 -3.82 -9.55 -13.80
N THR A 27 -2.91 -9.46 -14.76
CA THR A 27 -2.19 -10.64 -15.28
C THR A 27 -1.36 -11.31 -14.20
N LEU A 28 -0.60 -10.52 -13.43
CA LEU A 28 0.20 -11.02 -12.31
C LEU A 28 -0.61 -11.22 -11.03
N GLY A 29 -1.76 -10.55 -10.90
CA GLY A 29 -2.47 -10.44 -9.63
C GLY A 29 -1.78 -9.50 -8.65
N LEU A 30 -1.09 -8.48 -9.16
CA LEU A 30 -0.30 -7.53 -8.40
C LEU A 30 -0.96 -6.16 -8.39
N TYR A 31 -1.17 -5.64 -7.20
CA TYR A 31 -1.82 -4.35 -6.94
C TYR A 31 -1.02 -3.58 -5.92
N ALA A 32 -0.93 -2.27 -6.03
CA ALA A 32 -0.27 -1.44 -5.03
C ALA A 32 -0.82 -0.02 -4.98
N VAL A 33 -0.62 0.62 -3.84
CA VAL A 33 -0.75 2.06 -3.64
C VAL A 33 0.52 2.59 -3.00
N ALA A 34 0.87 3.82 -3.31
CA ALA A 34 2.03 4.52 -2.76
C ALA A 34 1.66 5.99 -2.56
N ASP A 35 1.95 6.52 -1.39
CA ASP A 35 1.74 7.91 -0.99
C ASP A 35 3.09 8.61 -0.94
N GLY A 36 3.25 9.63 -1.76
CA GLY A 36 4.51 10.34 -1.93
C GLY A 36 4.78 11.36 -0.84
N ILE A 37 6.00 11.38 -0.33
CA ILE A 37 6.46 12.28 0.72
C ILE A 37 7.63 13.12 0.19
N GLY A 38 7.65 14.41 0.49
CA GLY A 38 8.83 15.22 0.16
C GLY A 38 8.55 16.64 -0.29
N GLY A 39 7.30 17.01 -0.42
CA GLY A 39 6.87 18.34 -0.89
C GLY A 39 7.29 18.64 -2.33
N ASN A 40 6.63 19.58 -2.98
CA ASN A 40 6.82 19.92 -4.39
C ASN A 40 6.65 18.68 -5.31
N GLU A 41 7.68 18.35 -6.11
CA GLU A 41 7.63 17.23 -7.06
C GLU A 41 8.25 15.93 -6.50
N GLY A 42 8.84 15.97 -5.31
CA GLY A 42 9.59 14.84 -4.76
C GLY A 42 8.74 13.64 -4.42
N GLY A 43 7.56 13.85 -3.83
CA GLY A 43 6.61 12.80 -3.47
C GLY A 43 6.06 12.09 -4.69
N GLU A 44 5.60 12.85 -5.71
CA GLU A 44 5.08 12.29 -6.97
C GLU A 44 6.10 11.40 -7.67
N VAL A 45 7.37 11.85 -7.73
CA VAL A 45 8.44 11.07 -8.37
C VAL A 45 8.72 9.80 -7.57
N ALA A 46 8.76 9.87 -6.24
CA ALA A 46 9.04 8.71 -5.39
C ALA A 46 7.95 7.64 -5.47
N SER A 47 6.68 8.03 -5.35
CA SER A 47 5.54 7.10 -5.41
C SER A 47 5.45 6.41 -6.78
N ARG A 48 5.64 7.17 -7.86
CA ARG A 48 5.70 6.62 -9.22
C ARG A 48 6.84 5.62 -9.39
N ILE A 49 8.07 5.97 -8.98
CA ILE A 49 9.23 5.06 -9.05
C ILE A 49 8.94 3.77 -8.28
N ALA A 50 8.30 3.85 -7.11
CA ALA A 50 7.99 2.68 -6.28
C ALA A 50 7.07 1.71 -7.03
N VAL A 51 5.92 2.17 -7.53
CA VAL A 51 4.94 1.30 -8.20
C VAL A 51 5.44 0.79 -9.55
N GLU A 52 6.14 1.62 -10.33
CA GLU A 52 6.72 1.21 -11.62
C GLU A 52 7.82 0.16 -11.44
N THR A 53 8.72 0.36 -10.45
CA THR A 53 9.79 -0.60 -10.18
C THR A 53 9.22 -1.92 -9.69
N LEU A 54 8.23 -1.90 -8.79
CA LEU A 54 7.51 -3.09 -8.36
C LEU A 54 6.90 -3.84 -9.55
N GLY A 55 6.14 -3.15 -10.39
CA GLY A 55 5.47 -3.75 -11.56
C GLY A 55 6.44 -4.35 -12.57
N ARG A 56 7.59 -3.71 -12.79
CA ARG A 56 8.63 -4.14 -13.73
C ARG A 56 9.45 -5.31 -13.21
N ALA A 57 9.79 -5.32 -11.91
CA ALA A 57 10.64 -6.36 -11.34
C ALA A 57 9.91 -7.68 -11.07
N MET A 58 8.64 -7.63 -10.69
CA MET A 58 7.89 -8.81 -10.23
C MET A 58 7.78 -9.94 -11.28
N PRO A 59 7.56 -9.69 -12.59
CA PRO A 59 7.52 -10.78 -13.59
C PRO A 59 8.78 -11.63 -13.58
N ASP A 60 9.96 -11.01 -13.58
CA ASP A 60 11.24 -11.69 -13.60
C ASP A 60 11.49 -12.42 -12.28
N LEU A 61 11.22 -11.78 -11.14
CA LEU A 61 11.39 -12.37 -9.81
C LEU A 61 10.46 -13.58 -9.58
N LEU A 62 9.26 -13.58 -10.14
CA LEU A 62 8.33 -14.70 -10.07
C LEU A 62 8.61 -15.79 -11.10
N GLY A 63 9.27 -15.45 -12.22
CA GLY A 63 9.65 -16.37 -13.29
C GLY A 63 10.90 -17.21 -12.98
N GLU A 64 11.73 -16.78 -12.06
CA GLU A 64 12.98 -17.47 -11.67
C GLU A 64 12.75 -18.73 -10.81
N LYS A 65 11.88 -19.64 -11.27
CA LYS A 65 11.60 -20.93 -10.60
C LYS A 65 12.80 -21.87 -10.48
N ASP A 66 13.93 -21.58 -11.16
CA ASP A 66 15.10 -22.46 -11.28
C ASP A 66 16.35 -22.00 -10.52
N ARG A 67 16.26 -20.96 -9.68
CA ARG A 67 17.41 -20.64 -8.83
C ARG A 67 17.46 -21.59 -7.65
N THR A 68 18.35 -22.58 -7.72
CA THR A 68 18.78 -23.39 -6.56
C THR A 68 19.21 -22.44 -5.44
N PRO A 69 18.57 -22.47 -4.28
CA PRO A 69 18.98 -21.60 -3.16
C PRO A 69 20.43 -21.93 -2.80
N PRO A 70 21.26 -20.93 -2.46
CA PRO A 70 22.62 -21.18 -2.02
C PRO A 70 22.60 -22.12 -0.81
N VAL A 71 23.45 -23.13 -0.88
CA VAL A 71 23.62 -24.14 0.19
C VAL A 71 23.85 -23.43 1.53
N GLY A 72 22.98 -23.66 2.51
CA GLY A 72 23.14 -23.17 3.87
C GLY A 72 22.06 -22.22 4.43
N ARG A 73 20.99 -21.89 3.70
CA ARG A 73 19.87 -21.10 4.26
C ARG A 73 18.75 -21.98 4.80
N VAL A 74 18.49 -21.80 6.09
CA VAL A 74 17.35 -22.34 6.83
C VAL A 74 16.04 -21.87 6.18
N ARG A 75 15.11 -22.81 5.93
CA ARG A 75 13.74 -22.65 5.40
C ARG A 75 13.62 -21.50 4.39
N ALA A 76 13.66 -21.83 3.12
CA ALA A 76 13.36 -20.85 2.07
C ALA A 76 11.98 -20.26 2.31
N ASP A 77 11.89 -18.92 2.40
CA ASP A 77 10.63 -18.19 2.33
C ASP A 77 9.87 -18.63 1.07
N ASP A 78 8.53 -18.51 1.10
CA ASP A 78 7.72 -18.68 -0.10
C ASP A 78 8.31 -17.81 -1.24
N PRO A 79 8.43 -18.34 -2.46
CA PRO A 79 8.98 -17.58 -3.58
C PRO A 79 8.30 -16.23 -3.81
N SER A 80 7.00 -16.13 -3.54
CA SER A 80 6.23 -14.89 -3.65
C SER A 80 6.63 -13.86 -2.57
N VAL A 81 6.91 -14.33 -1.35
CA VAL A 81 7.43 -13.48 -0.25
C VAL A 81 8.82 -12.94 -0.60
N SER A 82 9.69 -13.82 -1.11
CA SER A 82 11.04 -13.44 -1.53
C SER A 82 11.01 -12.45 -2.69
N ALA A 83 10.16 -12.68 -3.69
CA ALA A 83 9.98 -11.79 -4.82
C ALA A 83 9.48 -10.40 -4.39
N LEU A 84 8.47 -10.33 -3.53
CA LEU A 84 7.97 -9.06 -3.00
C LEU A 84 9.05 -8.31 -2.20
N ARG A 85 9.79 -9.01 -1.34
CA ARG A 85 10.89 -8.40 -0.57
C ARG A 85 11.94 -7.80 -1.49
N GLU A 86 12.35 -8.53 -2.51
CA GLU A 86 13.36 -8.07 -3.46
C GLU A 86 12.83 -6.90 -4.31
N ALA A 87 11.59 -6.97 -4.78
CA ALA A 87 10.98 -5.89 -5.55
C ALA A 87 10.89 -4.58 -4.74
N VAL A 88 10.53 -4.65 -3.45
CA VAL A 88 10.52 -3.50 -2.55
C VAL A 88 11.93 -2.94 -2.33
N PHE A 89 12.93 -3.82 -2.16
CA PHE A 89 14.32 -3.39 -2.05
C PHE A 89 14.81 -2.68 -3.31
N LEU A 90 14.47 -3.20 -4.50
CA LEU A 90 14.79 -2.55 -5.78
C LEU A 90 14.10 -1.18 -5.91
N ALA A 91 12.84 -1.07 -5.48
CA ALA A 91 12.12 0.20 -5.47
C ALA A 91 12.82 1.23 -4.56
N ASN A 92 13.18 0.83 -3.33
CA ASN A 92 13.93 1.69 -2.41
C ASN A 92 15.25 2.18 -3.02
N ARG A 93 16.01 1.28 -3.64
CA ARG A 93 17.26 1.63 -4.32
C ARG A 93 17.03 2.60 -5.48
N ALA A 94 16.00 2.40 -6.28
CA ALA A 94 15.69 3.28 -7.41
C ALA A 94 15.37 4.70 -6.95
N ILE A 95 14.60 4.86 -5.85
CA ILE A 95 14.32 6.17 -5.25
C ILE A 95 15.60 6.82 -4.73
N HIS A 96 16.46 6.07 -4.05
CA HIS A 96 17.76 6.58 -3.59
C HIS A 96 18.67 7.02 -4.74
N GLN A 97 18.66 6.28 -5.84
CA GLN A 97 19.44 6.61 -7.04
C GLN A 97 18.95 7.91 -7.65
N GLU A 98 17.64 8.09 -7.84
CA GLU A 98 17.03 9.31 -8.36
C GLU A 98 17.39 10.50 -7.46
N ARG A 99 17.20 10.37 -6.14
CA ARG A 99 17.54 11.41 -5.17
C ARG A 99 19.02 11.83 -5.25
N SER A 100 19.92 10.88 -5.50
CA SER A 100 21.36 11.19 -5.60
C SER A 100 21.72 11.91 -6.90
N GLN A 101 20.92 11.76 -7.94
CA GLN A 101 21.12 12.38 -9.25
C GLN A 101 20.38 13.72 -9.40
N ASN A 102 19.36 13.96 -8.58
CA ASN A 102 18.52 15.14 -8.64
C ASN A 102 18.56 15.94 -7.34
N ALA A 103 19.46 16.91 -7.27
CA ALA A 103 19.62 17.77 -6.09
C ALA A 103 18.39 18.64 -5.77
N ALA A 104 17.41 18.76 -6.69
CA ALA A 104 16.16 19.46 -6.45
C ALA A 104 15.17 18.64 -5.60
N LEU A 105 15.39 17.33 -5.44
CA LEU A 105 14.50 16.40 -4.74
C LEU A 105 15.17 15.76 -3.49
N PRO A 106 15.70 16.54 -2.54
CA PRO A 106 16.57 16.03 -1.48
C PRO A 106 15.86 15.14 -0.46
N ASN A 107 14.55 15.30 -0.30
CA ASN A 107 13.73 14.63 0.73
C ASN A 107 12.65 13.72 0.15
N MET A 108 12.82 13.26 -1.09
CA MET A 108 11.83 12.38 -1.71
C MET A 108 11.76 11.03 -1.03
N GLY A 109 10.56 10.58 -0.77
CA GLY A 109 10.23 9.27 -0.21
C GLY A 109 8.80 8.90 -0.52
N THR A 110 8.40 7.70 -0.17
CA THR A 110 7.01 7.25 -0.36
C THR A 110 6.67 6.08 0.55
N THR A 111 5.40 5.96 0.91
CA THR A 111 4.85 4.70 1.43
C THR A 111 4.79 3.66 0.31
N LEU A 112 4.55 2.41 0.64
CA LEU A 112 4.17 1.38 -0.31
C LEU A 112 3.34 0.31 0.40
N THR A 113 2.14 0.06 -0.12
CA THR A 113 1.30 -1.07 0.28
C THR A 113 0.94 -1.87 -0.96
N ALA A 114 1.48 -3.09 -1.06
CA ALA A 114 1.32 -3.96 -2.21
C ALA A 114 0.64 -5.27 -1.84
N LEU A 115 -0.20 -5.77 -2.74
CA LEU A 115 -0.94 -7.04 -2.65
C LEU A 115 -0.61 -7.89 -3.88
N LEU A 116 -0.10 -9.10 -3.66
CA LEU A 116 0.05 -10.14 -4.69
C LEU A 116 -0.90 -11.29 -4.39
N LEU A 117 -1.78 -11.62 -5.33
CA LEU A 117 -2.68 -12.77 -5.25
C LEU A 117 -2.14 -13.91 -6.12
N ARG A 118 -1.66 -14.98 -5.48
CA ARG A 118 -1.07 -16.14 -6.16
C ARG A 118 -1.26 -17.43 -5.34
N ASP A 119 -1.40 -18.56 -6.01
CA ASP A 119 -1.42 -19.90 -5.41
C ASP A 119 -2.37 -20.03 -4.21
N LYS A 120 -3.58 -19.45 -4.33
CA LYS A 120 -4.63 -19.39 -3.28
C LYS A 120 -4.19 -18.64 -2.02
N GLN A 121 -3.23 -17.73 -2.16
CA GLN A 121 -2.75 -16.88 -1.08
C GLN A 121 -2.71 -15.41 -1.50
N ALA A 122 -2.89 -14.54 -0.52
CA ALA A 122 -2.63 -13.12 -0.59
C ALA A 122 -1.31 -12.83 0.14
N PHE A 123 -0.38 -12.22 -0.54
CA PHE A 123 0.89 -11.76 0.02
C PHE A 123 0.86 -10.23 0.04
N ILE A 124 1.09 -9.66 1.21
CA ILE A 124 1.07 -8.21 1.43
C ILE A 124 2.47 -7.75 1.82
N ALA A 125 2.99 -6.76 1.11
CA ALA A 125 4.18 -6.01 1.49
C ALA A 125 3.79 -4.59 1.86
N HIS A 126 4.27 -4.10 3.01
CA HIS A 126 3.81 -2.82 3.55
C HIS A 126 4.95 -2.04 4.19
N ILE A 127 5.03 -0.75 3.89
CA ILE A 127 5.86 0.26 4.56
C ILE A 127 5.16 1.63 4.49
N GLY A 128 5.00 2.29 5.62
CA GLY A 128 4.32 3.58 5.74
C GLY A 128 3.03 3.50 6.53
N ASP A 129 2.07 4.37 6.25
CA ASP A 129 0.75 4.47 6.87
C ASP A 129 -0.41 4.35 5.89
N SER A 130 -0.13 4.08 4.60
CA SER A 130 -1.11 3.55 3.66
C SER A 130 -1.57 2.17 4.14
N ARG A 131 -2.81 1.79 3.93
CA ARG A 131 -3.38 0.59 4.54
C ARG A 131 -3.83 -0.47 3.54
N ALA A 132 -3.78 -1.73 3.98
CA ALA A 132 -4.47 -2.84 3.36
C ALA A 132 -5.55 -3.38 4.30
N TYR A 133 -6.75 -3.57 3.77
CA TYR A 133 -7.88 -4.19 4.46
C TYR A 133 -8.35 -5.45 3.75
N LEU A 134 -8.89 -6.38 4.51
CA LEU A 134 -9.64 -7.54 4.05
C LEU A 134 -11.08 -7.45 4.57
N PHE A 135 -12.04 -7.39 3.67
CA PHE A 135 -13.44 -7.63 3.99
C PHE A 135 -13.78 -9.08 3.67
N ARG A 136 -14.17 -9.84 4.71
CA ARG A 136 -14.52 -11.27 4.64
C ARG A 136 -15.66 -11.57 5.57
N ALA A 137 -16.69 -12.25 5.08
CA ALA A 137 -17.84 -12.70 5.88
C ALA A 137 -18.47 -11.57 6.73
N GLY A 138 -18.64 -10.38 6.14
CA GLY A 138 -19.25 -9.22 6.79
C GLY A 138 -18.36 -8.46 7.77
N LYS A 139 -17.08 -8.82 7.86
CA LYS A 139 -16.12 -8.16 8.77
C LYS A 139 -14.99 -7.51 7.98
N LEU A 140 -14.65 -6.27 8.36
CA LEU A 140 -13.47 -5.57 7.88
C LEU A 140 -12.31 -5.83 8.85
N LEU A 141 -11.16 -6.22 8.30
CA LEU A 141 -9.92 -6.44 9.05
C LEU A 141 -8.81 -5.63 8.40
N GLN A 142 -8.18 -4.72 9.14
CA GLN A 142 -6.93 -4.09 8.72
C GLN A 142 -5.81 -5.14 8.78
N LEU A 143 -5.05 -5.28 7.69
CA LEU A 143 -3.98 -6.27 7.53
C LEU A 143 -2.58 -5.71 7.79
N THR A 144 -2.45 -4.39 7.81
CA THR A 144 -1.20 -3.65 7.97
C THR A 144 -1.23 -2.81 9.23
N ASP A 145 -0.08 -2.64 9.87
CA ASP A 145 0.08 -1.72 10.99
C ASP A 145 0.71 -0.42 10.49
N ASP A 146 0.11 0.72 10.80
CA ASP A 146 0.65 2.01 10.37
C ASP A 146 2.04 2.25 10.97
N HIS A 147 3.01 2.59 10.13
CA HIS A 147 4.34 3.04 10.54
C HIS A 147 4.32 4.56 10.76
N SER A 148 3.55 5.00 11.73
CA SER A 148 3.49 6.39 12.18
C SER A 148 3.81 6.50 13.66
N PHE A 149 4.33 7.67 14.05
CA PHE A 149 4.67 7.93 15.45
C PHE A 149 3.50 7.64 16.39
N VAL A 150 2.31 8.16 16.06
CA VAL A 150 1.13 7.99 16.91
C VAL A 150 0.67 6.53 16.99
N ALA A 151 0.74 5.77 15.90
CA ALA A 151 0.39 4.36 15.91
C ALA A 151 1.37 3.53 16.76
N GLU A 152 2.67 3.86 16.72
CA GLU A 152 3.67 3.23 17.58
C GLU A 152 3.41 3.55 19.06
N GLN A 153 3.02 4.80 19.40
CA GLN A 153 2.68 5.18 20.79
C GLN A 153 1.43 4.44 21.29
N VAL A 154 0.43 4.24 20.42
CA VAL A 154 -0.77 3.46 20.77
C VAL A 154 -0.40 2.00 21.03
N ARG A 155 0.40 1.37 20.16
CA ARG A 155 0.87 -0.02 20.35
C ARG A 155 1.72 -0.18 21.62
N ALA A 156 2.51 0.82 21.96
CA ALA A 156 3.29 0.85 23.20
C ALA A 156 2.43 1.12 24.47
N GLY A 157 1.14 1.43 24.32
CA GLY A 157 0.24 1.78 25.42
C GLY A 157 0.48 3.19 26.01
N THR A 158 1.28 4.01 25.34
CA THR A 158 1.61 5.38 25.78
C THR A 158 0.50 6.37 25.41
N PHE A 159 -0.15 6.16 24.25
CA PHE A 159 -1.29 6.95 23.80
C PHE A 159 -2.56 6.10 23.74
N THR A 160 -3.70 6.74 24.06
CA THR A 160 -5.01 6.23 23.66
C THR A 160 -5.27 6.54 22.18
N LEU A 161 -6.23 5.87 21.57
CA LEU A 161 -6.65 6.16 20.19
C LEU A 161 -7.13 7.62 20.04
N GLU A 162 -7.76 8.18 21.07
CA GLU A 162 -8.22 9.57 21.07
C GLU A 162 -7.04 10.56 21.11
N GLN A 163 -6.05 10.29 21.94
CA GLN A 163 -4.81 11.09 22.00
C GLN A 163 -4.03 11.03 20.69
N ALA A 164 -3.99 9.85 20.05
CA ALA A 164 -3.34 9.69 18.74
C ALA A 164 -4.02 10.56 17.68
N ARG A 165 -5.35 10.55 17.61
CA ARG A 165 -6.13 11.34 16.64
C ARG A 165 -5.96 12.86 16.82
N SER A 166 -5.84 13.33 18.04
CA SER A 166 -5.67 14.76 18.36
C SER A 166 -4.21 15.21 18.39
N SER A 167 -3.25 14.32 18.22
CA SER A 167 -1.83 14.63 18.27
C SER A 167 -1.39 15.51 17.10
N PRO A 168 -0.55 16.54 17.33
CA PRO A 168 0.08 17.30 16.25
C PRO A 168 1.04 16.46 15.39
N TYR A 169 1.45 15.29 15.90
CA TYR A 169 2.36 14.33 15.21
C TYR A 169 1.61 13.20 14.48
N ARG A 170 0.27 13.32 14.27
CA ARG A 170 -0.53 12.25 13.67
C ARG A 170 -0.11 11.86 12.25
N HIS A 171 0.46 12.80 11.49
CA HIS A 171 0.98 12.58 10.13
C HIS A 171 2.49 12.27 10.09
N MET A 172 3.13 12.04 11.25
CA MET A 172 4.56 11.75 11.29
C MET A 172 4.82 10.28 11.00
N ILE A 173 5.23 9.97 9.77
CA ILE A 173 5.60 8.63 9.32
C ILE A 173 7.00 8.28 9.88
N THR A 174 7.15 7.04 10.39
CA THR A 174 8.42 6.54 10.96
C THR A 174 9.21 5.69 9.98
N ARG A 175 8.54 5.13 8.95
CA ARG A 175 9.18 4.29 7.93
C ARG A 175 8.61 4.62 6.54
N ALA A 176 9.50 4.81 5.56
CA ALA A 176 9.17 5.04 4.16
C ALA A 176 10.30 4.57 3.25
N LEU A 177 9.99 4.29 1.98
CA LEU A 177 10.99 4.08 0.93
C LEU A 177 11.68 5.41 0.58
N GLY A 178 12.95 5.33 0.19
CA GLY A 178 13.75 6.50 -0.17
C GLY A 178 14.37 7.24 1.01
N ILE A 179 13.96 6.96 2.26
CA ILE A 179 14.50 7.62 3.46
C ILE A 179 15.70 6.83 4.01
N ALA A 180 15.51 5.58 4.40
CA ALA A 180 16.59 4.71 4.87
C ALA A 180 17.14 3.85 3.73
N LYS A 181 18.47 3.63 3.68
CA LYS A 181 19.10 2.81 2.63
C LYS A 181 18.63 1.36 2.64
N ASP A 182 18.33 0.84 3.82
CA ASP A 182 17.94 -0.54 4.11
C ASP A 182 16.47 -0.64 4.56
N ALA A 183 15.60 0.22 4.04
CA ALA A 183 14.18 0.19 4.35
C ALA A 183 13.59 -1.19 4.04
N GLN A 184 12.98 -1.80 5.05
CA GLN A 184 12.37 -3.13 4.97
C GLN A 184 10.87 -3.04 5.10
N ALA A 185 10.15 -3.63 4.14
CA ALA A 185 8.71 -3.80 4.24
C ALA A 185 8.34 -4.92 5.20
N GLU A 186 7.23 -4.76 5.89
CA GLU A 186 6.56 -5.85 6.60
C GLU A 186 5.86 -6.75 5.59
N LEU A 187 5.98 -8.07 5.78
CA LEU A 187 5.41 -9.07 4.88
C LEU A 187 4.41 -9.92 5.64
N THR A 188 3.19 -9.97 5.12
CA THR A 188 2.08 -10.74 5.70
C THR A 188 1.50 -11.66 4.63
N THR A 189 1.12 -12.87 5.03
CA THR A 189 0.48 -13.85 4.14
C THR A 189 -0.88 -14.27 4.71
N ARG A 190 -1.89 -14.39 3.83
CA ARG A 190 -3.24 -14.86 4.17
C ARG A 190 -3.76 -15.84 3.14
N ALA A 191 -4.35 -16.94 3.59
CA ALA A 191 -5.08 -17.84 2.71
C ALA A 191 -6.31 -17.14 2.14
N LEU A 192 -6.53 -17.26 0.83
CA LEU A 192 -7.68 -16.71 0.13
C LEU A 192 -8.93 -17.56 0.36
N LYS A 193 -10.08 -16.90 0.33
CA LYS A 193 -11.41 -17.52 0.27
C LYS A 193 -12.22 -16.85 -0.83
N ASN A 194 -13.22 -17.56 -1.31
CA ASN A 194 -14.21 -16.97 -2.21
C ASN A 194 -14.86 -15.77 -1.53
N ASP A 195 -15.18 -14.76 -2.31
CA ASP A 195 -15.77 -13.48 -1.91
C ASP A 195 -14.89 -12.59 -1.01
N ASP A 196 -13.60 -12.90 -0.88
CA ASP A 196 -12.66 -11.96 -0.26
C ASP A 196 -12.59 -10.66 -1.06
N ARG A 197 -12.66 -9.53 -0.35
CA ARG A 197 -12.49 -8.21 -0.93
C ARG A 197 -11.36 -7.49 -0.21
N PHE A 198 -10.34 -7.12 -0.96
CA PHE A 198 -9.22 -6.35 -0.46
C PHE A 198 -9.41 -4.89 -0.85
N LEU A 199 -9.05 -3.99 0.06
CA LEU A 199 -8.88 -2.57 -0.20
C LEU A 199 -7.44 -2.20 0.15
N LEU A 200 -6.74 -1.58 -0.80
CA LEU A 200 -5.50 -0.84 -0.54
C LEU A 200 -5.83 0.65 -0.67
N CYS A 201 -5.35 1.48 0.25
CA CYS A 201 -5.62 2.91 0.20
C CYS A 201 -4.54 3.73 0.90
N THR A 202 -4.39 4.98 0.48
CA THR A 202 -3.59 6.00 1.15
C THR A 202 -4.34 6.61 2.33
N ASP A 203 -3.64 7.36 3.17
CA ASP A 203 -4.18 7.94 4.40
C ASP A 203 -5.28 8.99 4.13
N GLY A 204 -5.23 9.70 2.99
CA GLY A 204 -6.27 10.64 2.59
C GLY A 204 -7.67 10.02 2.46
N LEU A 205 -7.77 8.69 2.29
CA LEU A 205 -9.04 7.98 2.43
C LEU A 205 -9.40 7.76 3.90
N THR A 206 -8.51 7.16 4.67
CA THR A 206 -8.81 6.66 6.03
C THR A 206 -8.90 7.77 7.08
N GLU A 207 -8.36 8.94 6.80
CA GLU A 207 -8.59 10.14 7.60
C GLU A 207 -10.01 10.70 7.45
N MET A 208 -10.60 10.52 6.27
CA MET A 208 -11.93 11.07 5.94
C MET A 208 -13.05 10.05 6.09
N VAL A 209 -12.80 8.76 5.88
CA VAL A 209 -13.82 7.71 5.83
C VAL A 209 -13.55 6.67 6.91
N ALA A 210 -14.50 6.52 7.85
CA ALA A 210 -14.37 5.56 8.94
C ALA A 210 -14.49 4.10 8.46
N ASP A 211 -13.84 3.17 9.15
CA ASP A 211 -13.83 1.73 8.85
C ASP A 211 -15.24 1.13 8.73
N ALA A 212 -16.19 1.59 9.55
CA ALA A 212 -17.58 1.13 9.48
C ALA A 212 -18.26 1.48 8.15
N GLU A 213 -17.88 2.59 7.53
CA GLU A 213 -18.38 2.99 6.22
C GLU A 213 -17.63 2.26 5.10
N ILE A 214 -16.32 2.14 5.18
CA ILE A 214 -15.53 1.30 4.28
C ILE A 214 -16.12 -0.11 4.23
N SER A 215 -16.42 -0.69 5.38
CA SER A 215 -17.04 -2.01 5.49
C SER A 215 -18.39 -2.09 4.76
N ARG A 216 -19.27 -1.10 4.92
CA ARG A 216 -20.58 -1.03 4.26
C ARG A 216 -20.44 -0.90 2.73
N VAL A 217 -19.52 -0.07 2.27
CA VAL A 217 -19.26 0.12 0.84
C VAL A 217 -18.73 -1.17 0.21
N LEU A 218 -17.75 -1.80 0.83
CA LEU A 218 -17.20 -3.06 0.34
C LEU A 218 -18.21 -4.20 0.36
N ALA A 219 -19.15 -4.21 1.29
CA ALA A 219 -20.19 -5.25 1.38
C ALA A 219 -21.15 -5.25 0.19
N SER A 220 -21.47 -4.09 -0.37
CA SER A 220 -22.61 -3.91 -1.28
C SER A 220 -22.25 -3.39 -2.68
N SER A 221 -20.95 -3.20 -2.98
CA SER A 221 -20.52 -2.56 -4.23
C SER A 221 -19.59 -3.47 -5.04
N SER A 222 -19.62 -3.34 -6.35
CA SER A 222 -18.55 -3.82 -7.22
C SER A 222 -17.24 -3.07 -6.94
N PRO A 223 -16.07 -3.56 -7.36
CA PRO A 223 -14.80 -2.84 -7.16
C PRO A 223 -14.83 -1.41 -7.67
N GLN A 224 -15.38 -1.19 -8.86
CA GLN A 224 -15.49 0.14 -9.46
C GLN A 224 -16.39 1.07 -8.64
N GLU A 225 -17.59 0.62 -8.29
CA GLU A 225 -18.51 1.41 -7.48
C GLU A 225 -17.94 1.70 -6.09
N ALA A 226 -17.23 0.73 -5.49
CA ALA A 226 -16.61 0.90 -4.19
C ALA A 226 -15.56 2.00 -4.21
N VAL A 227 -14.63 1.96 -5.17
CA VAL A 227 -13.62 3.01 -5.32
C VAL A 227 -14.27 4.38 -5.55
N GLN A 228 -15.23 4.48 -6.48
CA GLN A 228 -15.91 5.75 -6.76
C GLN A 228 -16.63 6.32 -5.52
N LYS A 229 -17.34 5.47 -4.77
CA LYS A 229 -18.03 5.89 -3.53
C LYS A 229 -17.05 6.34 -2.45
N LEU A 230 -15.93 5.62 -2.28
CA LEU A 230 -14.94 5.94 -1.26
C LEU A 230 -14.22 7.26 -1.57
N LEU A 231 -13.79 7.47 -2.82
CA LEU A 231 -13.16 8.72 -3.25
C LEU A 231 -14.14 9.90 -3.11
N ALA A 232 -15.40 9.73 -3.52
CA ALA A 232 -16.42 10.75 -3.38
C ALA A 232 -16.67 11.10 -1.90
N ALA A 233 -16.81 10.10 -1.03
CA ALA A 233 -17.03 10.30 0.40
C ALA A 233 -15.88 11.03 1.08
N ALA A 234 -14.63 10.73 0.73
CA ALA A 234 -13.46 11.43 1.25
C ALA A 234 -13.43 12.90 0.78
N ASN A 235 -13.72 13.13 -0.50
CA ASN A 235 -13.81 14.48 -1.06
C ASN A 235 -14.96 15.30 -0.42
N GLU A 236 -16.13 14.72 -0.21
CA GLU A 236 -17.27 15.39 0.43
C GLU A 236 -16.93 15.86 1.85
N ARG A 237 -16.07 15.13 2.57
CA ARG A 237 -15.62 15.48 3.93
C ARG A 237 -14.42 16.41 3.96
N GLY A 238 -14.02 16.93 2.84
CA GLY A 238 -13.02 17.99 2.77
C GLY A 238 -11.91 17.73 1.77
N GLY A 239 -11.60 16.46 1.44
CA GLY A 239 -10.55 16.10 0.49
C GLY A 239 -9.23 16.80 0.84
N VAL A 240 -8.77 16.66 2.07
CA VAL A 240 -7.64 17.43 2.62
C VAL A 240 -6.30 16.98 2.07
N ASP A 241 -6.24 15.75 1.56
CA ASP A 241 -5.06 15.15 0.95
C ASP A 241 -5.39 14.46 -0.37
N ASN A 242 -4.37 13.94 -1.04
CA ASN A 242 -4.50 13.02 -2.16
C ASN A 242 -5.20 11.74 -1.68
N ILE A 243 -6.08 11.19 -2.49
CA ILE A 243 -6.94 10.07 -2.10
C ILE A 243 -6.79 8.97 -3.14
N THR A 244 -6.22 7.84 -2.75
CA THR A 244 -6.04 6.70 -3.65
C THR A 244 -6.62 5.44 -3.03
N ALA A 245 -7.35 4.68 -3.84
CA ALA A 245 -7.95 3.43 -3.46
C ALA A 245 -7.87 2.39 -4.58
N VAL A 246 -7.56 1.14 -4.21
CA VAL A 246 -7.61 -0.03 -5.08
C VAL A 246 -8.44 -1.10 -4.40
N VAL A 247 -9.51 -1.54 -5.06
CA VAL A 247 -10.36 -2.64 -4.57
C VAL A 247 -10.19 -3.86 -5.45
N VAL A 248 -9.92 -5.00 -4.82
CA VAL A 248 -9.76 -6.30 -5.49
C VAL A 248 -10.76 -7.30 -4.90
N TRP A 249 -11.63 -7.85 -5.73
CA TRP A 249 -12.59 -8.87 -5.35
C TRP A 249 -12.17 -10.23 -5.90
N VAL A 250 -11.95 -11.19 -5.00
CA VAL A 250 -11.66 -12.59 -5.33
C VAL A 250 -12.99 -13.33 -5.43
N VAL A 251 -13.47 -13.50 -6.67
CA VAL A 251 -14.77 -14.17 -6.93
C VAL A 251 -14.66 -15.67 -6.69
N GLU A 252 -13.53 -16.26 -7.12
CA GLU A 252 -13.29 -17.72 -7.02
C GLU A 252 -11.79 -17.98 -6.85
N VAL A 253 -11.44 -18.83 -5.88
CA VAL A 253 -10.05 -19.22 -5.53
C VAL A 253 -9.58 -20.43 -6.31
#